data_d2b1ce776a6640435dbc4bce9099c5cc
#
_entry.id   d2b1ce776a6640435dbc4bce9099c5cc
#
_cell.length_a   1.000
_cell.length_b   1.000
_cell.length_c   1.000
_cell.angle_alpha   90.00
_cell.angle_beta   90.00
_cell.angle_gamma   90.00
#
_symmetry.space_group_name_H-M   'P 1'
#
loop_
_entity.id
_entity.type
_entity.pdbx_description
1 polymer ?
#
loop_
_entity_poly.entity_id
_entity_poly.type
_entity_poly.pdbx_seq_one_letter_code
_entity_poly.pdbx_strand_id
1 'polypeptide(L)'
;MINSFIHFQDSSLECIDIYSYDELSISPLHSVSFSDIGNTLKGSTNIFVMIPSQLFGFMKYENKEGLKGEILRANVLIEVEDQLISDVSSLKFFYNEELNLASWIDLSIFESIANKFYEMDAEIILVPEHFLIQTERNTILLTDNSFVISFSDGSGFGGSISSLPDYLDRLESNSFDLNSLEAFKENNNISHPIKDLIPVLKPWKEMHSGFAKHSKLSSFNLFKRKLSLKFLRSKFKLSYSESWIMAASLLIILVAPLLINHSLHSSIASYNENTMTIFQQLNPGFKRLVNPKAQIDDLTKGVPLQSPVSSQDLEALSYVEVLSDKSIRSININFEGGEIKANVENLSPLKLSLFKELANSQPINISDSGLTKGSDGWNGSLIIYHEND
;
A
#
# COMPACT_ATOMS: atom_id res chain seq x y z
N MET A 1 -8.83 -8.50 -26.27
CA MET A 1 -8.99 -7.29 -25.38
C MET A 1 -9.26 -6.11 -26.27
N ILE A 2 -10.39 -5.41 -26.07
CA ILE A 2 -10.71 -4.24 -26.89
C ILE A 2 -10.15 -3.00 -26.20
N ASN A 3 -9.19 -2.36 -26.84
CA ASN A 3 -8.64 -1.08 -26.40
C ASN A 3 -9.36 0.04 -27.16
N SER A 4 -9.87 1.02 -26.45
CA SER A 4 -10.49 2.20 -27.07
C SER A 4 -9.63 3.43 -26.84
N PHE A 5 -9.42 4.21 -27.86
CA PHE A 5 -8.68 5.46 -27.83
C PHE A 5 -9.63 6.61 -28.06
N ILE A 6 -9.48 7.64 -27.26
CA ILE A 6 -10.26 8.85 -27.29
C ILE A 6 -9.33 10.02 -27.52
N HIS A 7 -9.55 10.75 -28.59
CA HIS A 7 -8.88 12.01 -28.89
C HIS A 7 -9.88 13.15 -28.85
N PHE A 8 -9.51 14.24 -28.22
CA PHE A 8 -10.26 15.47 -28.35
C PHE A 8 -9.85 16.17 -29.65
N GLN A 9 -10.83 16.64 -30.42
CA GLN A 9 -10.56 17.33 -31.69
C GLN A 9 -9.87 18.69 -31.47
N ASP A 10 -10.18 19.32 -30.34
CA ASP A 10 -9.61 20.59 -29.93
C ASP A 10 -9.65 20.79 -28.40
N SER A 11 -9.19 21.96 -27.95
CA SER A 11 -9.18 22.31 -26.53
C SER A 11 -10.55 22.69 -25.95
N SER A 12 -11.61 22.77 -26.77
CA SER A 12 -12.99 22.99 -26.27
C SER A 12 -13.52 21.79 -25.50
N LEU A 13 -12.98 20.60 -25.78
CA LEU A 13 -13.39 19.31 -25.22
C LEU A 13 -14.83 18.92 -25.53
N GLU A 14 -15.44 19.49 -26.56
CA GLU A 14 -16.82 19.21 -26.92
C GLU A 14 -16.95 17.97 -27.80
N CYS A 15 -16.03 17.82 -28.76
CA CYS A 15 -16.02 16.74 -29.74
C CYS A 15 -14.82 15.83 -29.54
N ILE A 16 -15.08 14.54 -29.64
CA ILE A 16 -14.06 13.49 -29.52
C ILE A 16 -14.12 12.53 -30.68
N ASP A 17 -12.97 12.03 -31.04
CA ASP A 17 -12.80 10.94 -31.98
C ASP A 17 -12.50 9.66 -31.22
N ILE A 18 -13.31 8.62 -31.46
CA ILE A 18 -13.17 7.33 -30.80
C ILE A 18 -12.85 6.26 -31.85
N TYR A 19 -11.82 5.48 -31.58
CA TYR A 19 -11.54 4.28 -32.34
C TYR A 19 -11.14 3.15 -31.39
N SER A 20 -11.51 1.95 -31.77
CA SER A 20 -11.22 0.74 -31.04
C SER A 20 -10.17 -0.06 -31.78
N TYR A 21 -9.22 -0.56 -31.03
CA TYR A 21 -8.15 -1.41 -31.48
C TYR A 21 -8.25 -2.79 -30.84
N ASP A 22 -8.47 -3.79 -31.66
CA ASP A 22 -8.23 -5.18 -31.31
C ASP A 22 -7.00 -5.66 -32.04
N GLU A 23 -6.27 -6.65 -31.53
CA GLU A 23 -5.00 -7.13 -32.12
C GLU A 23 -5.08 -7.40 -33.63
N LEU A 24 -6.26 -7.59 -34.15
CA LEU A 24 -6.53 -7.96 -35.55
C LEU A 24 -7.13 -6.82 -36.42
N SER A 25 -7.76 -5.83 -35.82
CA SER A 25 -8.50 -4.80 -36.57
C SER A 25 -8.59 -3.47 -35.83
N ILE A 26 -8.67 -2.38 -36.58
CA ILE A 26 -9.09 -1.07 -36.07
C ILE A 26 -10.51 -0.82 -36.59
N SER A 27 -11.40 -0.49 -35.67
CA SER A 27 -12.71 0.02 -36.05
C SER A 27 -12.59 1.45 -36.62
N PRO A 28 -13.47 1.83 -37.52
CA PRO A 28 -13.47 3.18 -38.05
C PRO A 28 -13.62 4.22 -36.95
N LEU A 29 -13.06 5.39 -37.18
CA LEU A 29 -13.15 6.55 -36.32
C LEU A 29 -14.61 7.00 -36.21
N HIS A 30 -15.10 7.18 -35.03
CA HIS A 30 -16.42 7.71 -34.73
C HIS A 30 -16.26 9.04 -34.00
N SER A 31 -16.72 10.11 -34.65
CA SER A 31 -16.78 11.43 -34.00
C SER A 31 -18.08 11.55 -33.23
N VAL A 32 -18.00 11.82 -31.94
CA VAL A 32 -19.15 11.97 -31.05
C VAL A 32 -18.98 13.15 -30.13
N SER A 33 -20.09 13.63 -29.56
CA SER A 33 -20.00 14.60 -28.47
C SER A 33 -19.40 13.94 -27.21
N PHE A 34 -18.53 14.63 -26.49
CA PHE A 34 -17.97 14.14 -25.23
C PHE A 34 -19.05 13.87 -24.17
N SER A 35 -20.22 14.52 -24.28
CA SER A 35 -21.36 14.25 -23.41
C SER A 35 -21.87 12.80 -23.52
N ASP A 36 -21.78 12.18 -24.70
CA ASP A 36 -22.40 10.91 -25.04
C ASP A 36 -21.44 9.70 -24.94
N ILE A 37 -20.24 9.94 -24.46
CA ILE A 37 -19.14 8.98 -24.40
C ILE A 37 -19.51 7.65 -23.70
N GLY A 38 -20.33 7.70 -22.65
CA GLY A 38 -20.69 6.53 -21.84
C GLY A 38 -21.44 5.43 -22.61
N ASN A 39 -22.17 5.80 -23.69
CA ASN A 39 -22.90 4.85 -24.51
C ASN A 39 -22.00 4.19 -25.56
N THR A 40 -21.02 4.91 -26.06
CA THR A 40 -20.14 4.48 -27.16
C THR A 40 -19.07 3.51 -26.71
N LEU A 41 -18.62 3.61 -25.44
CA LEU A 41 -17.52 2.80 -24.90
C LEU A 41 -17.95 1.51 -24.21
N LYS A 42 -19.21 1.10 -24.35
CA LYS A 42 -19.69 -0.16 -23.77
C LYS A 42 -18.91 -1.36 -24.30
N GLY A 43 -18.29 -2.13 -23.41
CA GLY A 43 -17.54 -3.34 -23.77
C GLY A 43 -16.03 -3.13 -23.94
N SER A 44 -15.53 -1.90 -23.85
CA SER A 44 -14.09 -1.64 -23.82
C SER A 44 -13.46 -2.14 -22.53
N THR A 45 -12.30 -2.79 -22.65
CA THR A 45 -11.53 -3.29 -21.50
C THR A 45 -10.59 -2.21 -20.98
N ASN A 46 -9.89 -1.54 -21.89
CA ASN A 46 -9.00 -0.42 -21.59
C ASN A 46 -9.44 0.79 -22.41
N ILE A 47 -9.45 1.95 -21.79
CA ILE A 47 -9.79 3.22 -22.41
C ILE A 47 -8.62 4.17 -22.22
N PHE A 48 -8.02 4.56 -23.35
CA PHE A 48 -6.93 5.53 -23.40
C PHE A 48 -7.53 6.89 -23.78
N VAL A 49 -7.38 7.86 -22.90
CA VAL A 49 -7.90 9.22 -23.08
C VAL A 49 -6.73 10.16 -23.31
N MET A 50 -6.64 10.69 -24.52
CA MET A 50 -5.60 11.63 -24.94
C MET A 50 -6.09 13.06 -24.73
N ILE A 51 -5.64 13.70 -23.66
CA ILE A 51 -6.00 15.10 -23.40
C ILE A 51 -5.10 16.00 -24.24
N PRO A 52 -5.63 17.02 -24.90
CA PRO A 52 -4.86 17.95 -25.72
C PRO A 52 -3.68 18.53 -24.92
N SER A 53 -2.46 18.40 -25.47
CA SER A 53 -1.26 18.84 -24.80
C SER A 53 -1.19 20.35 -24.58
N GLN A 54 -1.94 21.12 -25.35
CA GLN A 54 -2.08 22.58 -25.16
C GLN A 54 -2.76 23.00 -23.83
N LEU A 55 -3.46 22.05 -23.17
CA LEU A 55 -4.09 22.30 -21.87
C LEU A 55 -3.14 22.10 -20.69
N PHE A 56 -1.94 21.57 -20.94
CA PHE A 56 -0.95 21.30 -19.91
C PHE A 56 0.19 22.31 -19.92
N GLY A 57 0.68 22.60 -18.71
CA GLY A 57 2.02 23.14 -18.53
C GLY A 57 2.98 22.02 -18.09
N PHE A 58 4.22 22.13 -18.47
CA PHE A 58 5.28 21.18 -18.14
C PHE A 58 6.52 21.91 -17.68
N MET A 59 7.20 21.36 -16.68
CA MET A 59 8.49 21.84 -16.23
C MET A 59 9.36 20.67 -15.82
N LYS A 60 10.59 20.64 -16.30
CA LYS A 60 11.61 19.71 -15.83
C LYS A 60 12.25 20.28 -14.58
N TYR A 61 12.38 19.47 -13.55
CA TYR A 61 13.02 19.86 -12.31
C TYR A 61 14.29 19.06 -12.04
N GLU A 62 15.24 19.64 -11.32
CA GLU A 62 16.45 18.95 -10.90
C GLU A 62 16.33 18.46 -9.47
N ASN A 63 16.35 17.16 -9.27
CA ASN A 63 16.35 16.57 -7.93
C ASN A 63 17.78 16.35 -7.42
N LYS A 64 18.51 17.45 -7.13
CA LYS A 64 19.92 17.42 -6.69
C LYS A 64 20.12 16.73 -5.34
N GLU A 65 19.11 16.78 -4.47
CA GLU A 65 19.19 16.27 -3.10
C GLU A 65 18.65 14.85 -2.93
N GLY A 66 18.17 14.23 -4.02
CA GLY A 66 17.57 12.89 -3.96
C GLY A 66 16.29 12.85 -3.12
N LEU A 67 15.56 13.97 -3.04
CA LEU A 67 14.30 14.09 -2.32
C LEU A 67 13.24 13.18 -2.92
N LYS A 68 12.30 12.71 -2.09
CA LYS A 68 11.23 11.80 -2.52
C LYS A 68 9.88 12.20 -1.92
N GLY A 69 8.81 11.77 -2.59
CA GLY A 69 7.45 11.88 -2.09
C GLY A 69 7.00 13.33 -1.90
N GLU A 70 6.40 13.64 -0.74
CA GLU A 70 5.80 14.95 -0.48
C GLU A 70 6.81 16.10 -0.38
N ILE A 71 8.01 15.83 0.12
CA ILE A 71 9.05 16.86 0.23
C ILE A 71 9.52 17.29 -1.16
N LEU A 72 9.74 16.34 -2.06
CA LEU A 72 10.07 16.63 -3.46
C LEU A 72 8.96 17.46 -4.11
N ARG A 73 7.70 17.04 -3.93
CA ARG A 73 6.54 17.74 -4.51
C ARG A 73 6.41 19.17 -4.01
N ALA A 74 6.65 19.40 -2.71
CA ALA A 74 6.61 20.75 -2.13
C ALA A 74 7.70 21.63 -2.73
N ASN A 75 8.93 21.15 -2.88
CA ASN A 75 10.03 21.91 -3.47
C ASN A 75 9.77 22.24 -4.94
N VAL A 76 9.31 21.24 -5.72
CA VAL A 76 8.96 21.44 -7.13
C VAL A 76 7.81 22.44 -7.27
N LEU A 77 6.82 22.39 -6.36
CA LEU A 77 5.70 23.32 -6.38
C LEU A 77 6.15 24.77 -6.18
N ILE A 78 7.07 25.01 -5.25
CA ILE A 78 7.64 26.36 -5.02
C ILE A 78 8.36 26.85 -6.29
N GLU A 79 9.15 25.98 -6.94
CA GLU A 79 9.87 26.32 -8.16
C GLU A 79 8.92 26.63 -9.34
N VAL A 80 7.80 25.90 -9.43
CA VAL A 80 6.78 26.12 -10.46
C VAL A 80 5.96 27.39 -10.18
N GLU A 81 5.64 27.67 -8.91
CA GLU A 81 4.81 28.80 -8.51
C GLU A 81 5.38 30.14 -9.01
N ASP A 82 6.70 30.29 -8.97
CA ASP A 82 7.39 31.50 -9.47
C ASP A 82 7.22 31.70 -10.99
N GLN A 83 6.84 30.66 -11.73
CA GLN A 83 6.67 30.69 -13.19
C GLN A 83 5.20 30.74 -13.63
N LEU A 84 4.27 30.55 -12.70
CA LEU A 84 2.85 30.51 -12.99
C LEU A 84 2.24 31.93 -12.99
N ILE A 85 1.34 32.14 -13.95
CA ILE A 85 0.47 33.32 -13.99
C ILE A 85 -0.81 33.07 -13.19
N SER A 86 -1.23 31.81 -13.11
CA SER A 86 -2.47 31.38 -12.46
C SER A 86 -2.22 30.99 -11.00
N ASP A 87 -3.26 31.09 -10.17
CA ASP A 87 -3.22 30.63 -8.78
C ASP A 87 -3.01 29.10 -8.75
N VAL A 88 -2.03 28.66 -7.97
CA VAL A 88 -1.70 27.25 -7.75
C VAL A 88 -2.90 26.43 -7.30
N SER A 89 -3.80 27.03 -6.52
CA SER A 89 -5.02 26.36 -6.04
C SER A 89 -6.02 26.01 -7.15
N SER A 90 -5.95 26.68 -8.30
CA SER A 90 -6.78 26.40 -9.47
C SER A 90 -6.23 25.32 -10.38
N LEU A 91 -5.04 24.80 -10.07
CA LEU A 91 -4.31 23.85 -10.90
C LEU A 91 -4.25 22.47 -10.26
N LYS A 92 -4.28 21.44 -11.09
CA LYS A 92 -4.00 20.06 -10.71
C LYS A 92 -2.59 19.68 -11.14
N PHE A 93 -1.73 19.38 -10.16
CA PHE A 93 -0.35 19.00 -10.40
C PHE A 93 -0.17 17.49 -10.45
N PHE A 94 0.74 17.07 -11.33
CA PHE A 94 1.21 15.71 -11.47
C PHE A 94 2.73 15.69 -11.49
N TYR A 95 3.32 14.67 -10.89
CA TYR A 95 4.76 14.53 -10.77
C TYR A 95 5.17 13.16 -11.29
N ASN A 96 6.09 13.15 -12.24
CA ASN A 96 6.74 11.93 -12.72
C ASN A 96 8.18 11.92 -12.22
N GLU A 97 8.46 11.10 -11.22
CA GLU A 97 9.78 11.01 -10.60
C GLU A 97 10.82 10.33 -11.52
N GLU A 98 10.38 9.47 -12.45
CA GLU A 98 11.28 8.78 -13.40
C GLU A 98 11.85 9.76 -14.45
N LEU A 99 11.05 10.71 -14.89
CA LEU A 99 11.44 11.71 -15.87
C LEU A 99 11.89 13.03 -15.24
N ASN A 100 11.76 13.20 -13.93
CA ASN A 100 11.93 14.49 -13.24
C ASN A 100 11.06 15.60 -13.89
N LEU A 101 9.81 15.26 -14.18
CA LEU A 101 8.87 16.12 -14.87
C LEU A 101 7.68 16.46 -13.99
N ALA A 102 7.41 17.75 -13.82
CA ALA A 102 6.17 18.26 -13.28
C ALA A 102 5.25 18.67 -14.42
N SER A 103 3.97 18.37 -14.29
CA SER A 103 2.95 18.83 -15.22
C SER A 103 1.73 19.32 -14.46
N TRP A 104 0.99 20.25 -15.07
CA TRP A 104 -0.22 20.80 -14.46
C TRP A 104 -1.26 21.12 -15.51
N ILE A 105 -2.51 21.08 -15.10
CA ILE A 105 -3.69 21.41 -15.90
C ILE A 105 -4.68 22.15 -15.01
N ASP A 106 -5.54 22.96 -15.57
CA ASP A 106 -6.66 23.53 -14.83
C ASP A 106 -7.50 22.47 -14.14
N LEU A 107 -7.73 22.65 -12.83
CA LEU A 107 -8.42 21.68 -11.98
C LEU A 107 -9.86 21.42 -12.48
N SER A 108 -10.57 22.45 -12.91
CA SER A 108 -11.94 22.32 -13.38
C SER A 108 -12.02 21.54 -14.70
N ILE A 109 -11.07 21.77 -15.59
CA ILE A 109 -10.93 21.02 -16.85
C ILE A 109 -10.63 19.54 -16.54
N PHE A 110 -9.64 19.29 -15.71
CA PHE A 110 -9.28 17.93 -15.33
C PHE A 110 -10.45 17.18 -14.70
N GLU A 111 -11.15 17.80 -13.75
CA GLU A 111 -12.30 17.19 -13.08
C GLU A 111 -13.46 16.95 -14.03
N SER A 112 -13.71 17.85 -14.97
CA SER A 112 -14.75 17.66 -15.99
C SER A 112 -14.52 16.43 -16.85
N ILE A 113 -13.25 16.18 -17.23
CA ILE A 113 -12.85 14.99 -17.98
C ILE A 113 -12.92 13.75 -17.08
N ALA A 114 -12.25 13.77 -15.92
CA ALA A 114 -12.12 12.61 -15.03
C ALA A 114 -13.48 12.11 -14.53
N ASN A 115 -14.41 13.01 -14.23
CA ASN A 115 -15.75 12.66 -13.72
C ASN A 115 -16.55 11.79 -14.69
N LYS A 116 -16.35 11.91 -16.00
CA LYS A 116 -17.01 11.09 -17.01
C LYS A 116 -16.58 9.61 -16.95
N PHE A 117 -15.39 9.34 -16.43
CA PHE A 117 -14.79 8.01 -16.41
C PHE A 117 -14.89 7.29 -15.07
N TYR A 118 -15.22 7.97 -13.97
CA TYR A 118 -15.28 7.32 -12.64
C TYR A 118 -16.29 6.18 -12.55
N GLU A 119 -17.37 6.24 -13.32
CA GLU A 119 -18.43 5.22 -13.30
C GLU A 119 -18.23 4.09 -14.32
N MET A 120 -17.22 4.18 -15.18
CA MET A 120 -16.97 3.18 -16.22
C MET A 120 -16.23 1.95 -15.65
N ASP A 121 -16.65 0.76 -16.08
CA ASP A 121 -16.07 -0.53 -15.65
C ASP A 121 -14.84 -0.93 -16.49
N ALA A 122 -14.12 0.02 -17.05
CA ALA A 122 -12.91 -0.20 -17.85
C ALA A 122 -11.67 0.30 -17.09
N GLU A 123 -10.49 -0.18 -17.45
CA GLU A 123 -9.25 0.44 -17.02
C GLU A 123 -9.05 1.75 -17.78
N ILE A 124 -8.96 2.86 -17.07
CA ILE A 124 -8.83 4.18 -17.65
C ILE A 124 -7.37 4.62 -17.56
N ILE A 125 -6.82 5.00 -18.71
CA ILE A 125 -5.48 5.57 -18.83
C ILE A 125 -5.63 6.94 -19.45
N LEU A 126 -5.43 7.97 -18.63
CA LEU A 126 -5.60 9.36 -19.00
C LEU A 126 -4.23 10.01 -19.05
N VAL A 127 -3.83 10.50 -20.22
CA VAL A 127 -2.50 11.03 -20.48
C VAL A 127 -2.57 12.26 -21.39
N PRO A 128 -1.56 13.15 -21.31
CA PRO A 128 -1.40 14.18 -22.32
C PRO A 128 -1.14 13.56 -23.70
N GLU A 129 -1.68 14.16 -24.74
CA GLU A 129 -1.66 13.66 -26.12
C GLU A 129 -0.26 13.42 -26.67
N HIS A 130 0.74 14.25 -26.29
CA HIS A 130 2.12 14.11 -26.77
C HIS A 130 2.78 12.79 -26.35
N PHE A 131 2.29 12.13 -25.30
CA PHE A 131 2.81 10.81 -24.92
C PHE A 131 2.48 9.72 -25.93
N LEU A 132 1.47 9.92 -26.78
CA LEU A 132 1.16 8.99 -27.85
C LEU A 132 2.30 8.89 -28.88
N ILE A 133 2.96 10.00 -29.11
CA ILE A 133 4.07 10.12 -30.09
C ILE A 133 5.43 10.14 -29.41
N GLN A 134 5.49 9.99 -28.09
CA GLN A 134 6.73 9.98 -27.35
C GLN A 134 7.65 8.85 -27.85
N THR A 135 8.83 9.24 -28.33
CA THR A 135 9.89 8.35 -28.76
C THR A 135 11.19 8.76 -28.04
N GLU A 136 12.30 8.07 -28.34
CA GLU A 136 13.63 8.49 -27.85
C GLU A 136 14.13 9.79 -28.55
N ARG A 137 13.36 10.31 -29.49
CA ARG A 137 13.68 11.52 -30.27
C ARG A 137 12.58 12.55 -30.10
N ASN A 138 12.93 13.79 -30.39
CA ASN A 138 11.94 14.86 -30.48
C ASN A 138 11.05 14.64 -31.71
N THR A 139 9.75 14.70 -31.51
CA THR A 139 8.78 14.36 -32.55
C THR A 139 7.69 15.40 -32.65
N ILE A 140 7.18 15.62 -33.84
CA ILE A 140 6.01 16.45 -34.11
C ILE A 140 4.95 15.66 -34.88
N LEU A 141 3.73 15.72 -34.40
CA LEU A 141 2.55 15.22 -35.09
C LEU A 141 1.72 16.38 -35.64
N LEU A 142 1.40 16.31 -36.91
CA LEU A 142 0.58 17.30 -37.60
C LEU A 142 -0.77 16.67 -37.97
N THR A 143 -1.85 17.28 -37.49
CA THR A 143 -3.22 16.99 -37.92
C THR A 143 -3.76 18.11 -38.80
N ASP A 144 -4.99 17.99 -39.33
CA ASP A 144 -5.58 19.02 -40.16
C ASP A 144 -5.71 20.37 -39.43
N ASN A 145 -5.96 20.36 -38.12
CA ASN A 145 -6.27 21.57 -37.36
C ASN A 145 -5.27 21.88 -36.24
N SER A 146 -4.46 20.91 -35.84
CA SER A 146 -3.57 21.03 -34.69
C SER A 146 -2.20 20.42 -34.94
N PHE A 147 -1.28 20.75 -34.05
CA PHE A 147 0.01 20.06 -33.96
C PHE A 147 0.28 19.67 -32.50
N VAL A 148 1.09 18.63 -32.34
CA VAL A 148 1.58 18.16 -31.04
C VAL A 148 3.08 17.90 -31.16
N ILE A 149 3.86 18.47 -30.28
CA ILE A 149 5.29 18.23 -30.16
C ILE A 149 5.57 17.45 -28.89
N SER A 150 6.37 16.39 -29.00
CA SER A 150 6.88 15.62 -27.89
C SER A 150 8.39 15.67 -27.89
N PHE A 151 8.97 16.04 -26.74
CA PHE A 151 10.42 16.05 -26.57
C PHE A 151 10.91 14.75 -25.96
N SER A 152 12.14 14.40 -26.24
CA SER A 152 12.79 13.19 -25.72
C SER A 152 12.88 13.15 -24.19
N ASP A 153 12.79 14.29 -23.53
CA ASP A 153 12.78 14.41 -22.06
C ASP A 153 11.40 14.17 -21.42
N GLY A 154 10.37 13.88 -22.24
CA GLY A 154 9.01 13.62 -21.79
C GLY A 154 8.12 14.86 -21.68
N SER A 155 8.67 16.04 -21.88
CA SER A 155 7.86 17.25 -22.01
C SER A 155 7.21 17.33 -23.38
N GLY A 156 6.21 18.18 -23.54
CA GLY A 156 5.54 18.36 -24.81
C GLY A 156 4.54 19.52 -24.77
N PHE A 157 4.09 19.92 -25.91
CA PHE A 157 3.03 20.90 -26.04
C PHE A 157 2.28 20.72 -27.35
N GLY A 158 1.14 21.36 -27.47
CA GLY A 158 0.33 21.35 -28.68
C GLY A 158 -0.30 22.71 -28.94
N GLY A 159 -0.86 22.85 -30.13
CA GLY A 159 -1.53 24.09 -30.51
C GLY A 159 -2.27 23.97 -31.82
N SER A 160 -2.89 25.08 -32.26
CA SER A 160 -3.49 25.17 -33.59
C SER A 160 -2.39 25.15 -34.65
N ILE A 161 -2.67 24.49 -35.78
CA ILE A 161 -1.72 24.44 -36.92
C ILE A 161 -1.35 25.86 -37.40
N SER A 162 -2.26 26.83 -37.27
CA SER A 162 -2.01 28.23 -37.63
C SER A 162 -0.96 28.91 -36.79
N SER A 163 -0.75 28.49 -35.56
CA SER A 163 0.24 29.02 -34.63
C SER A 163 1.61 28.30 -34.69
N LEU A 164 1.69 27.21 -35.44
CA LEU A 164 2.88 26.41 -35.55
C LEU A 164 4.13 27.21 -35.97
N PRO A 165 4.09 28.13 -36.96
CA PRO A 165 5.26 28.91 -37.34
C PRO A 165 5.84 29.70 -36.17
N ASP A 166 4.99 30.39 -35.41
CA ASP A 166 5.40 31.20 -34.27
C ASP A 166 6.08 30.36 -33.17
N TYR A 167 5.62 29.12 -32.99
CA TYR A 167 6.25 28.18 -32.02
C TYR A 167 7.59 27.67 -32.52
N LEU A 168 7.71 27.35 -33.80
CA LEU A 168 8.97 26.90 -34.38
C LEU A 168 10.04 28.01 -34.33
N ASP A 169 9.65 29.25 -34.64
CA ASP A 169 10.55 30.42 -34.54
C ASP A 169 11.04 30.63 -33.10
N ARG A 170 10.15 30.41 -32.11
CA ARG A 170 10.53 30.49 -30.69
C ARG A 170 11.48 29.35 -30.27
N LEU A 171 11.26 28.14 -30.76
CA LEU A 171 12.14 27.01 -30.48
C LEU A 171 13.53 27.26 -31.06
N GLU A 172 13.62 27.73 -32.32
CA GLU A 172 14.88 28.08 -32.97
C GLU A 172 15.60 29.23 -32.24
N SER A 173 14.85 30.26 -31.82
CA SER A 173 15.39 31.38 -31.04
C SER A 173 15.97 30.93 -29.70
N ASN A 174 15.47 29.85 -29.12
CA ASN A 174 15.96 29.23 -27.89
C ASN A 174 17.03 28.16 -28.15
N SER A 175 17.67 28.17 -29.34
CA SER A 175 18.75 27.27 -29.72
C SER A 175 18.34 25.80 -29.87
N PHE A 176 17.06 25.53 -30.13
CA PHE A 176 16.58 24.20 -30.42
C PHE A 176 16.86 23.85 -31.87
N ASP A 177 17.46 22.68 -32.10
CA ASP A 177 17.70 22.19 -33.46
C ASP A 177 16.42 21.60 -34.06
N LEU A 178 15.77 22.36 -34.93
CA LEU A 178 14.56 21.93 -35.63
C LEU A 178 14.80 20.69 -36.54
N ASN A 179 16.04 20.45 -37.01
CA ASN A 179 16.36 19.26 -37.80
C ASN A 179 16.36 17.98 -36.96
N SER A 180 16.35 18.11 -35.65
CA SER A 180 16.19 16.97 -34.73
C SER A 180 14.74 16.47 -34.60
N LEU A 181 13.76 17.19 -35.17
CA LEU A 181 12.36 16.83 -35.11
C LEU A 181 12.00 15.76 -36.14
N GLU A 182 11.48 14.61 -35.70
CA GLU A 182 10.88 13.61 -36.57
C GLU A 182 9.39 13.95 -36.77
N ALA A 183 8.99 14.22 -38.03
CA ALA A 183 7.63 14.65 -38.32
C ALA A 183 6.70 13.49 -38.68
N PHE A 184 5.53 13.47 -38.10
CA PHE A 184 4.43 12.59 -38.45
C PHE A 184 3.26 13.40 -38.99
N LYS A 185 2.57 12.88 -39.98
CA LYS A 185 1.35 13.49 -40.55
C LYS A 185 0.19 12.53 -40.45
N GLU A 186 -0.97 13.04 -40.07
CA GLU A 186 -2.22 12.28 -40.11
C GLU A 186 -2.68 12.06 -41.56
N ASN A 187 -2.51 13.06 -42.41
CA ASN A 187 -2.99 13.03 -43.77
C ASN A 187 -1.95 13.56 -44.77
N ASN A 188 -1.91 13.01 -45.99
CA ASN A 188 -0.97 13.41 -47.04
C ASN A 188 -1.18 14.83 -47.60
N ASN A 189 -2.38 15.39 -47.38
CA ASN A 189 -2.77 16.67 -47.99
C ASN A 189 -2.43 17.87 -47.09
N ILE A 190 -1.83 17.68 -45.93
CA ILE A 190 -1.49 18.78 -45.04
C ILE A 190 -0.34 19.59 -45.67
N SER A 191 -0.64 20.80 -46.10
CA SER A 191 0.31 21.82 -46.49
C SER A 191 0.83 22.52 -45.23
N HIS A 192 2.10 22.42 -44.93
CA HIS A 192 2.66 23.06 -43.71
C HIS A 192 3.97 23.82 -44.03
N PRO A 193 4.32 24.78 -43.13
CA PRO A 193 5.46 25.66 -43.33
C PRO A 193 6.83 24.96 -43.22
N ILE A 194 6.88 23.77 -42.68
CA ILE A 194 8.14 23.01 -42.50
C ILE A 194 8.49 22.31 -43.81
N LYS A 195 9.16 23.02 -44.71
CA LYS A 195 9.46 22.52 -46.07
C LYS A 195 10.51 21.43 -46.12
N ASP A 196 11.40 21.40 -45.16
CA ASP A 196 12.62 20.55 -45.20
C ASP A 196 12.57 19.34 -44.23
N LEU A 197 11.52 19.21 -43.42
CA LEU A 197 11.29 18.03 -42.62
C LEU A 197 10.83 16.88 -43.51
N ILE A 198 11.53 15.79 -43.50
CA ILE A 198 11.13 14.56 -44.19
C ILE A 198 9.95 13.97 -43.42
N PRO A 199 8.70 14.12 -43.90
CA PRO A 199 7.55 13.63 -43.19
C PRO A 199 7.55 12.09 -43.26
N VAL A 200 7.73 11.44 -42.12
CA VAL A 200 7.50 10.01 -42.01
C VAL A 200 6.03 9.85 -41.72
N LEU A 201 5.27 9.42 -42.73
CA LEU A 201 3.85 9.05 -42.55
C LEU A 201 3.80 7.76 -41.73
N LYS A 202 3.43 7.88 -40.47
CA LYS A 202 3.04 6.72 -39.68
C LYS A 202 1.51 6.74 -39.52
N PRO A 203 0.81 5.67 -39.93
CA PRO A 203 -0.61 5.55 -39.66
C PRO A 203 -0.86 5.62 -38.14
N TRP A 204 -1.91 6.31 -37.74
CA TRP A 204 -2.37 6.33 -36.34
C TRP A 204 -2.40 4.93 -35.70
N LYS A 205 -2.74 3.93 -36.50
CA LYS A 205 -2.75 2.52 -36.15
C LYS A 205 -1.45 2.05 -35.49
N GLU A 206 -0.31 2.41 -36.09
CA GLU A 206 1.00 1.98 -35.58
C GLU A 206 1.34 2.68 -34.27
N MET A 207 0.99 3.96 -34.16
CA MET A 207 1.19 4.73 -32.93
C MET A 207 0.38 4.16 -31.77
N HIS A 208 -0.91 3.88 -31.98
CA HIS A 208 -1.77 3.34 -30.92
C HIS A 208 -1.39 1.92 -30.52
N SER A 209 -1.03 1.08 -31.48
CA SER A 209 -0.59 -0.28 -31.18
C SER A 209 0.74 -0.27 -30.39
N GLY A 210 1.64 0.62 -30.72
CA GLY A 210 2.88 0.85 -29.98
C GLY A 210 2.59 1.32 -28.57
N PHE A 211 1.76 2.33 -28.44
CA PHE A 211 1.35 2.89 -27.16
C PHE A 211 0.67 1.85 -26.25
N ALA A 212 -0.30 1.09 -26.77
CA ALA A 212 -1.00 0.07 -25.98
C ALA A 212 -0.09 -1.08 -25.49
N LYS A 213 1.04 -1.32 -26.15
CA LYS A 213 2.02 -2.33 -25.76
C LYS A 213 3.05 -1.84 -24.73
N HIS A 214 3.15 -0.54 -24.51
CA HIS A 214 4.11 0.02 -23.56
C HIS A 214 3.67 -0.22 -22.11
N SER A 215 4.34 -1.11 -21.42
CA SER A 215 4.10 -1.41 -19.99
C SER A 215 4.37 -0.23 -19.03
N LYS A 216 5.06 0.82 -19.51
CA LYS A 216 5.38 2.03 -18.74
C LYS A 216 4.24 3.03 -18.64
N LEU A 217 3.12 2.79 -19.29
CA LEU A 217 1.97 3.72 -19.30
C LEU A 217 1.33 3.96 -17.93
N SER A 218 1.48 3.01 -17.02
CA SER A 218 0.96 3.19 -15.65
C SER A 218 1.66 4.33 -14.90
N SER A 219 2.93 4.63 -15.24
CA SER A 219 3.68 5.73 -14.61
C SER A 219 3.22 7.12 -15.08
N PHE A 220 2.63 7.20 -16.28
CA PHE A 220 2.10 8.45 -16.86
C PHE A 220 0.60 8.65 -16.65
N ASN A 221 -0.10 7.66 -16.12
CA ASN A 221 -1.54 7.75 -15.96
C ASN A 221 -1.92 8.81 -14.92
N LEU A 222 -2.55 9.87 -15.37
CA LEU A 222 -3.05 10.96 -14.53
C LEU A 222 -4.33 10.58 -13.78
N PHE A 223 -5.03 9.55 -14.24
CA PHE A 223 -6.29 9.11 -13.65
C PHE A 223 -6.06 8.23 -12.44
N LYS A 224 -6.38 8.77 -11.26
CA LYS A 224 -6.42 7.99 -10.02
C LYS A 224 -7.86 7.67 -9.69
N ARG A 225 -8.24 6.42 -9.90
CA ARG A 225 -9.61 5.98 -9.61
C ARG A 225 -9.89 6.07 -8.10
N LYS A 226 -10.99 6.73 -7.76
CA LYS A 226 -11.50 6.71 -6.38
C LYS A 226 -11.96 5.28 -6.07
N LEU A 227 -11.42 4.67 -5.02
CA LEU A 227 -11.85 3.35 -4.57
C LEU A 227 -13.33 3.44 -4.16
N SER A 228 -14.20 2.81 -4.95
CA SER A 228 -15.61 2.66 -4.63
C SER A 228 -15.94 1.17 -4.47
N LEU A 229 -16.90 0.85 -3.60
CA LEU A 229 -17.37 -0.54 -3.43
C LEU A 229 -17.89 -1.12 -4.75
N LYS A 230 -18.50 -0.28 -5.59
CA LYS A 230 -19.00 -0.66 -6.92
C LYS A 230 -17.85 -1.10 -7.84
N PHE A 231 -16.74 -0.37 -7.82
CA PHE A 231 -15.54 -0.72 -8.58
C PHE A 231 -14.89 -2.02 -8.09
N LEU A 232 -14.70 -2.17 -6.78
CA LEU A 232 -14.14 -3.38 -6.22
C LEU A 232 -14.99 -4.61 -6.56
N ARG A 233 -16.31 -4.47 -6.49
CA ARG A 233 -17.25 -5.52 -6.88
C ARG A 233 -17.10 -5.92 -8.34
N SER A 234 -17.03 -4.96 -9.26
CA SER A 234 -16.85 -5.19 -10.70
C SER A 234 -15.50 -5.86 -10.99
N LYS A 235 -14.41 -5.32 -10.45
CA LYS A 235 -13.05 -5.83 -10.68
C LYS A 235 -12.87 -7.28 -10.20
N PHE A 236 -13.45 -7.63 -9.05
CA PHE A 236 -13.37 -8.98 -8.50
C PHE A 236 -14.52 -9.90 -8.93
N LYS A 237 -15.42 -9.42 -9.82
CA LYS A 237 -16.64 -10.13 -10.27
C LYS A 237 -17.45 -10.70 -9.10
N LEU A 238 -17.48 -9.96 -7.97
CA LEU A 238 -18.16 -10.38 -6.77
C LEU A 238 -19.67 -10.25 -6.92
N SER A 239 -20.40 -11.27 -6.48
CA SER A 239 -21.84 -11.20 -6.30
C SER A 239 -22.20 -10.19 -5.21
N TYR A 240 -23.48 -9.80 -5.14
CA TYR A 240 -23.93 -8.87 -4.10
C TYR A 240 -23.69 -9.42 -2.68
N SER A 241 -23.95 -10.71 -2.48
CA SER A 241 -23.73 -11.42 -1.22
C SER A 241 -22.25 -11.48 -0.82
N GLU A 242 -21.36 -11.80 -1.76
CA GLU A 242 -19.91 -11.85 -1.52
C GLU A 242 -19.34 -10.46 -1.17
N SER A 243 -19.86 -9.40 -1.79
CA SER A 243 -19.47 -8.02 -1.46
C SER A 243 -19.84 -7.66 -0.02
N TRP A 244 -21.00 -8.10 0.48
CA TRP A 244 -21.41 -7.90 1.86
C TRP A 244 -20.57 -8.71 2.84
N ILE A 245 -20.24 -9.97 2.51
CA ILE A 245 -19.35 -10.80 3.32
C ILE A 245 -17.97 -10.15 3.43
N MET A 246 -17.43 -9.64 2.33
CA MET A 246 -16.14 -8.96 2.32
C MET A 246 -16.17 -7.65 3.15
N ALA A 247 -17.24 -6.86 3.03
CA ALA A 247 -17.41 -5.65 3.83
C ALA A 247 -17.55 -5.98 5.33
N ALA A 248 -18.31 -7.01 5.68
CA ALA A 248 -18.46 -7.48 7.06
C ALA A 248 -17.14 -8.01 7.63
N SER A 249 -16.37 -8.77 6.84
CA SER A 249 -15.05 -9.27 7.24
C SER A 249 -14.07 -8.12 7.52
N LEU A 250 -14.07 -7.10 6.66
CA LEU A 250 -13.23 -5.92 6.84
C LEU A 250 -13.62 -5.12 8.08
N LEU A 251 -14.93 -5.01 8.34
CA LEU A 251 -15.44 -4.37 9.54
C LEU A 251 -15.02 -5.14 10.80
N ILE A 252 -15.10 -6.48 10.80
CA ILE A 252 -14.64 -7.31 11.90
C ILE A 252 -13.14 -7.10 12.14
N ILE A 253 -12.30 -7.10 11.10
CA ILE A 253 -10.85 -6.87 11.22
C ILE A 253 -10.54 -5.51 11.85
N LEU A 254 -11.33 -4.49 11.54
CA LEU A 254 -11.15 -3.14 12.11
C LEU A 254 -11.67 -3.02 13.55
N VAL A 255 -12.81 -3.65 13.85
CA VAL A 255 -13.48 -3.49 15.14
C VAL A 255 -12.96 -4.48 16.19
N ALA A 256 -12.61 -5.71 15.80
CA ALA A 256 -12.13 -6.72 16.74
C ALA A 256 -10.92 -6.27 17.60
N PRO A 257 -9.88 -5.65 17.04
CA PRO A 257 -8.76 -5.15 17.85
C PRO A 257 -9.18 -4.10 18.88
N LEU A 258 -10.15 -3.24 18.55
CA LEU A 258 -10.68 -2.23 19.47
C LEU A 258 -11.44 -2.86 20.63
N LEU A 259 -12.27 -3.86 20.33
CA LEU A 259 -13.01 -4.61 21.36
C LEU A 259 -12.07 -5.42 22.24
N ILE A 260 -11.09 -6.10 21.66
CA ILE A 260 -10.08 -6.86 22.39
C ILE A 260 -9.28 -5.92 23.30
N ASN A 261 -8.82 -4.79 22.78
CA ASN A 261 -8.08 -3.80 23.58
C ASN A 261 -8.92 -3.25 24.74
N HIS A 262 -10.19 -2.93 24.48
CA HIS A 262 -11.12 -2.50 25.55
C HIS A 262 -11.32 -3.58 26.61
N SER A 263 -11.53 -4.84 26.20
CA SER A 263 -11.68 -5.99 27.11
C SER A 263 -10.41 -6.24 27.92
N LEU A 264 -9.23 -6.12 27.30
CA LEU A 264 -7.94 -6.24 28.00
C LEU A 264 -7.76 -5.14 29.04
N HIS A 265 -8.06 -3.90 28.72
CA HIS A 265 -8.00 -2.79 29.67
C HIS A 265 -8.93 -2.99 30.86
N SER A 266 -10.17 -3.44 30.61
CA SER A 266 -11.13 -3.78 31.67
C SER A 266 -10.61 -4.92 32.56
N SER A 267 -10.06 -5.97 31.96
CA SER A 267 -9.47 -7.09 32.69
C SER A 267 -8.27 -6.66 33.54
N ILE A 268 -7.36 -5.86 32.97
CA ILE A 268 -6.21 -5.31 33.71
C ILE A 268 -6.67 -4.45 34.89
N ALA A 269 -7.70 -3.63 34.72
CA ALA A 269 -8.24 -2.82 35.81
C ALA A 269 -8.80 -3.71 36.94
N SER A 270 -9.57 -4.75 36.59
CA SER A 270 -10.09 -5.71 37.55
C SER A 270 -8.99 -6.50 38.27
N TYR A 271 -7.95 -6.94 37.56
CA TYR A 271 -6.80 -7.60 38.19
C TYR A 271 -6.04 -6.67 39.13
N ASN A 272 -5.85 -5.42 38.77
CA ASN A 272 -5.19 -4.43 39.61
C ASN A 272 -6.01 -4.15 40.89
N GLU A 273 -7.35 -4.04 40.77
CA GLU A 273 -8.24 -3.86 41.90
C GLU A 273 -8.22 -5.07 42.84
N ASN A 274 -8.33 -6.29 42.30
CA ASN A 274 -8.24 -7.51 43.09
C ASN A 274 -6.87 -7.64 43.77
N THR A 275 -5.77 -7.36 43.04
CA THR A 275 -4.43 -7.37 43.61
C THR A 275 -4.28 -6.36 44.74
N MET A 276 -4.84 -5.15 44.59
CA MET A 276 -4.82 -4.13 45.60
C MET A 276 -5.64 -4.55 46.84
N THR A 277 -6.80 -5.17 46.64
CA THR A 277 -7.66 -5.67 47.72
C THR A 277 -6.93 -6.75 48.55
N ILE A 278 -6.31 -7.72 47.88
CA ILE A 278 -5.54 -8.78 48.54
C ILE A 278 -4.35 -8.17 49.31
N PHE A 279 -3.63 -7.25 48.67
CA PHE A 279 -2.48 -6.59 49.28
C PHE A 279 -2.88 -5.79 50.55
N GLN A 280 -4.02 -5.08 50.52
CA GLN A 280 -4.55 -4.33 51.66
C GLN A 280 -5.02 -5.25 52.78
N GLN A 281 -5.59 -6.42 52.45
CA GLN A 281 -5.97 -7.42 53.46
C GLN A 281 -4.73 -7.98 54.22
N LEU A 282 -3.63 -8.20 53.49
CA LEU A 282 -2.36 -8.68 54.07
C LEU A 282 -1.58 -7.58 54.81
N ASN A 283 -1.75 -6.33 54.37
CA ASN A 283 -1.00 -5.18 54.92
C ASN A 283 -1.90 -3.93 55.03
N PRO A 284 -2.70 -3.80 56.13
CA PRO A 284 -3.65 -2.71 56.29
C PRO A 284 -3.08 -1.29 56.32
N GLY A 285 -1.76 -1.17 56.57
CA GLY A 285 -1.04 0.12 56.62
C GLY A 285 -0.77 0.77 55.27
N PHE A 286 -0.87 0.03 54.17
CA PHE A 286 -0.54 0.55 52.82
C PHE A 286 -1.78 1.07 52.10
N LYS A 287 -1.76 2.39 51.80
CA LYS A 287 -2.88 3.05 51.10
C LYS A 287 -2.75 3.04 49.56
N ARG A 288 -1.60 2.72 49.01
CA ARG A 288 -1.37 2.80 47.56
C ARG A 288 -0.32 1.77 47.11
N LEU A 289 -0.65 1.04 46.02
CA LEU A 289 0.25 0.13 45.35
C LEU A 289 0.98 0.91 44.25
N VAL A 290 2.26 1.26 44.47
CA VAL A 290 3.08 2.02 43.50
C VAL A 290 3.99 1.10 42.72
N ASN A 291 4.63 0.18 43.39
CA ASN A 291 5.46 -0.86 42.78
C ASN A 291 5.33 -2.13 43.64
N PRO A 292 4.48 -3.10 43.22
CA PRO A 292 4.16 -4.29 44.00
C PRO A 292 5.45 -5.06 44.40
N LYS A 293 6.36 -5.23 43.45
CA LYS A 293 7.60 -5.98 43.68
C LYS A 293 8.49 -5.32 44.74
N ALA A 294 8.75 -4.02 44.63
CA ALA A 294 9.57 -3.29 45.60
C ALA A 294 8.93 -3.24 46.98
N GLN A 295 7.60 -3.12 47.05
CA GLN A 295 6.86 -3.09 48.30
C GLN A 295 6.87 -4.48 48.99
N ILE A 296 6.79 -5.56 48.25
CA ILE A 296 6.94 -6.92 48.78
C ILE A 296 8.37 -7.14 49.24
N ASP A 297 9.38 -6.74 48.49
CA ASP A 297 10.79 -6.84 48.85
C ASP A 297 11.10 -6.05 50.14
N ASP A 298 10.49 -4.88 50.34
CA ASP A 298 10.69 -4.09 51.57
C ASP A 298 9.97 -4.72 52.76
N LEU A 299 8.80 -5.32 52.56
CA LEU A 299 8.10 -6.07 53.64
C LEU A 299 8.88 -7.33 54.05
N THR A 300 9.52 -8.00 53.10
CA THR A 300 10.32 -9.21 53.36
C THR A 300 11.65 -8.89 54.01
N LYS A 301 12.25 -7.72 53.80
CA LYS A 301 13.48 -7.27 54.46
C LYS A 301 13.29 -6.98 55.95
N GLY A 302 12.11 -6.64 56.39
CA GLY A 302 11.81 -6.31 57.82
C GLY A 302 11.39 -7.50 58.66
N VAL A 303 11.13 -8.66 58.09
CA VAL A 303 10.78 -9.89 58.82
C VAL A 303 12.04 -10.72 58.96
N PRO A 304 12.50 -11.06 60.18
CA PRO A 304 13.57 -12.05 60.33
C PRO A 304 13.03 -13.34 59.72
N LEU A 305 13.62 -13.68 58.55
CA LEU A 305 13.25 -14.88 57.81
C LEU A 305 13.66 -16.13 58.60
N GLN A 306 12.83 -16.52 59.53
CA GLN A 306 12.58 -17.93 59.74
C GLN A 306 11.51 -18.37 58.73
N SER A 307 11.80 -18.15 57.47
CA SER A 307 10.93 -18.67 56.40
C SER A 307 11.31 -20.14 56.26
N PRO A 308 10.36 -21.06 56.43
CA PRO A 308 10.60 -22.47 56.12
C PRO A 308 10.86 -22.71 54.61
N VAL A 309 10.76 -21.67 53.80
CA VAL A 309 10.95 -21.72 52.34
C VAL A 309 12.33 -21.14 52.00
N SER A 310 13.27 -21.97 51.62
CA SER A 310 14.56 -21.52 51.11
C SER A 310 14.45 -20.99 49.69
N SER A 311 15.40 -20.17 49.24
CA SER A 311 15.49 -19.74 47.86
C SER A 311 15.60 -20.92 46.89
N GLN A 312 16.20 -22.00 47.36
CA GLN A 312 16.35 -23.29 46.66
C GLN A 312 15.03 -24.01 46.47
N ASP A 313 14.12 -23.95 47.45
CA ASP A 313 12.76 -24.52 47.31
C ASP A 313 11.90 -23.77 46.26
N LEU A 314 12.08 -22.43 46.20
CA LEU A 314 11.41 -21.59 45.15
C LEU A 314 11.98 -21.86 43.76
N GLU A 315 13.29 -22.12 43.69
CA GLU A 315 13.94 -22.50 42.44
C GLU A 315 13.47 -23.87 41.98
N ALA A 316 13.37 -24.84 42.88
CA ALA A 316 12.81 -26.18 42.57
C ALA A 316 11.35 -26.10 42.09
N LEU A 317 10.56 -25.16 42.60
CA LEU A 317 9.20 -24.93 42.11
C LEU A 317 9.16 -24.42 40.65
N SER A 318 10.15 -23.61 40.24
CA SER A 318 10.23 -23.12 38.89
C SER A 318 10.45 -24.24 37.86
N TYR A 319 11.09 -25.32 38.22
CA TYR A 319 11.26 -26.51 37.38
C TYR A 319 9.97 -27.32 37.23
N VAL A 320 9.09 -27.27 38.23
CA VAL A 320 7.76 -27.91 38.14
C VAL A 320 6.90 -27.21 37.10
N GLU A 321 7.11 -25.91 36.85
CA GLU A 321 6.44 -25.16 35.81
C GLU A 321 6.70 -25.74 34.42
N VAL A 322 7.87 -26.33 34.17
CA VAL A 322 8.20 -27.01 32.92
C VAL A 322 7.31 -28.25 32.68
N LEU A 323 6.80 -28.86 33.78
CA LEU A 323 5.81 -29.93 33.72
C LEU A 323 4.38 -29.40 33.64
N SER A 324 4.18 -28.09 33.81
CA SER A 324 2.86 -27.44 33.94
C SER A 324 2.06 -27.44 32.66
N ASP A 325 1.73 -28.63 32.25
CA ASP A 325 0.64 -28.89 31.31
C ASP A 325 -0.48 -29.60 32.09
N LYS A 326 -1.60 -29.83 31.48
CA LYS A 326 -2.79 -30.52 31.99
C LYS A 326 -2.47 -31.85 32.70
N SER A 327 -1.19 -32.28 32.71
CA SER A 327 -0.70 -33.49 33.33
C SER A 327 -0.46 -33.39 34.85
N ILE A 328 -0.41 -32.21 35.45
CA ILE A 328 -0.25 -32.04 36.91
C ILE A 328 -1.61 -31.84 37.55
N ARG A 329 -1.98 -32.71 38.49
CA ARG A 329 -3.22 -32.59 39.27
C ARG A 329 -3.05 -31.82 40.56
N SER A 330 -1.97 -32.04 41.27
CA SER A 330 -1.68 -31.36 42.52
C SER A 330 -0.17 -31.36 42.82
N ILE A 331 0.26 -30.33 43.54
CA ILE A 331 1.61 -30.22 44.04
C ILE A 331 1.53 -30.08 45.53
N ASN A 332 2.23 -30.94 46.27
CA ASN A 332 2.41 -30.88 47.71
C ASN A 332 3.86 -30.56 48.04
N ILE A 333 4.09 -29.53 48.79
CA ILE A 333 5.42 -29.08 49.18
C ILE A 333 5.63 -29.36 50.65
N ASN A 334 6.64 -30.12 50.94
CA ASN A 334 7.08 -30.34 52.34
C ASN A 334 8.36 -29.52 52.55
N PHE A 335 8.17 -28.34 53.16
CA PHE A 335 9.28 -27.40 53.40
C PHE A 335 10.24 -27.89 54.51
N GLU A 336 9.80 -28.78 55.41
CA GLU A 336 10.70 -29.34 56.45
C GLU A 336 11.64 -30.41 55.90
N GLY A 337 11.23 -31.12 54.87
CA GLY A 337 11.99 -32.18 54.23
C GLY A 337 12.64 -31.78 52.90
N GLY A 338 12.42 -30.57 52.42
CA GLY A 338 12.92 -30.12 51.10
C GLY A 338 12.38 -30.93 49.93
N GLU A 339 11.17 -31.52 50.09
CA GLU A 339 10.55 -32.41 49.07
C GLU A 339 9.37 -31.74 48.40
N ILE A 340 9.32 -31.78 47.07
CA ILE A 340 8.18 -31.38 46.28
C ILE A 340 7.58 -32.62 45.65
N LYS A 341 6.34 -32.96 46.01
CA LYS A 341 5.61 -34.08 45.46
C LYS A 341 4.55 -33.62 44.44
N ALA A 342 4.81 -33.86 43.16
CA ALA A 342 3.90 -33.58 42.07
C ALA A 342 3.09 -34.82 41.71
N ASN A 343 1.75 -34.77 41.82
CA ASN A 343 0.88 -35.83 41.34
C ASN A 343 0.55 -35.55 39.89
N VAL A 344 0.90 -36.52 39.03
CA VAL A 344 0.75 -36.44 37.56
C VAL A 344 -0.20 -37.48 37.02
N GLU A 345 -0.90 -37.12 35.97
CA GLU A 345 -1.80 -37.98 35.23
C GLU A 345 -1.55 -37.83 33.73
N ASN A 346 -1.41 -38.99 33.04
CA ASN A 346 -1.14 -39.03 31.59
C ASN A 346 0.12 -38.22 31.15
N LEU A 347 1.14 -38.22 32.01
CA LEU A 347 2.42 -37.58 31.66
C LEU A 347 3.09 -38.32 30.53
N SER A 348 3.39 -37.64 29.42
CA SER A 348 4.00 -38.25 28.26
C SER A 348 5.43 -38.73 28.58
N PRO A 349 5.87 -39.88 28.04
CA PRO A 349 7.23 -40.41 28.20
C PRO A 349 8.31 -39.41 27.79
N LEU A 350 8.04 -38.63 26.73
CA LEU A 350 8.97 -37.58 26.24
C LEU A 350 9.15 -36.47 27.27
N LYS A 351 8.05 -36.01 27.89
CA LYS A 351 8.12 -34.96 28.92
C LYS A 351 8.84 -35.42 30.16
N LEU A 352 8.59 -36.66 30.58
CA LEU A 352 9.33 -37.29 31.70
C LEU A 352 10.83 -37.35 31.44
N SER A 353 11.21 -37.76 30.20
CA SER A 353 12.65 -37.82 29.85
C SER A 353 13.30 -36.44 29.80
N LEU A 354 12.62 -35.46 29.18
CA LEU A 354 13.10 -34.07 29.17
C LEU A 354 13.27 -33.50 30.59
N PHE A 355 12.30 -33.78 31.44
CA PHE A 355 12.36 -33.30 32.82
C PHE A 355 13.53 -33.94 33.60
N LYS A 356 13.81 -35.24 33.42
CA LYS A 356 14.97 -35.95 33.97
C LYS A 356 16.30 -35.36 33.44
N GLU A 357 16.33 -35.04 32.16
CA GLU A 357 17.51 -34.45 31.52
C GLU A 357 17.78 -33.03 32.06
N LEU A 358 16.73 -32.22 32.23
CA LEU A 358 16.81 -30.91 32.87
C LEU A 358 17.29 -31.03 34.33
N ALA A 359 16.77 -31.98 35.08
CA ALA A 359 17.21 -32.22 36.47
C ALA A 359 18.69 -32.61 36.58
N ASN A 360 19.20 -33.41 35.64
CA ASN A 360 20.61 -33.77 35.60
C ASN A 360 21.55 -32.57 35.34
N SER A 361 21.05 -31.48 34.82
CA SER A 361 21.80 -30.25 34.59
C SER A 361 21.72 -29.24 35.74
N GLN A 362 20.97 -29.55 36.78
CA GLN A 362 20.69 -28.71 37.93
C GLN A 362 20.87 -29.49 39.24
N PRO A 363 21.10 -28.88 40.41
CA PRO A 363 21.30 -29.57 41.67
C PRO A 363 19.99 -30.08 42.28
N ILE A 364 19.20 -30.80 41.47
CA ILE A 364 17.92 -31.39 41.88
C ILE A 364 17.90 -32.87 41.53
N ASN A 365 17.36 -33.69 42.41
CA ASN A 365 17.13 -35.10 42.19
C ASN A 365 15.64 -35.41 42.00
N ILE A 366 15.35 -36.33 41.09
CA ILE A 366 14.00 -36.73 40.79
C ILE A 366 13.83 -38.22 41.06
N SER A 367 12.86 -38.54 41.92
CA SER A 367 12.41 -39.93 42.08
C SER A 367 11.10 -40.19 41.34
N ASP A 368 11.15 -41.09 40.43
CA ASP A 368 10.01 -41.58 39.66
C ASP A 368 9.43 -42.92 40.16
N SER A 369 9.88 -43.38 41.31
CA SER A 369 9.46 -44.65 41.91
C SER A 369 7.97 -44.74 42.23
N GLY A 370 7.30 -43.58 42.32
CA GLY A 370 5.84 -43.48 42.51
C GLY A 370 5.03 -43.43 41.22
N LEU A 371 5.66 -43.55 40.02
CA LEU A 371 4.98 -43.51 38.73
C LEU A 371 4.67 -44.91 38.24
N THR A 372 3.46 -45.08 37.72
CA THR A 372 2.99 -46.29 37.03
C THR A 372 2.66 -46.01 35.57
N LYS A 373 3.05 -46.88 34.66
CA LYS A 373 2.79 -46.71 33.24
C LYS A 373 1.34 -47.11 32.94
N GLY A 374 0.52 -46.15 32.49
CA GLY A 374 -0.84 -46.39 31.98
C GLY A 374 -0.88 -46.50 30.45
N SER A 375 -2.07 -46.60 29.88
CA SER A 375 -2.30 -46.68 28.44
C SER A 375 -1.91 -45.40 27.71
N ASP A 376 -2.13 -44.23 28.34
CA ASP A 376 -2.00 -42.91 27.72
C ASP A 376 -0.82 -42.12 28.26
N GLY A 377 -0.03 -42.66 29.19
CA GLY A 377 1.12 -42.01 29.79
C GLY A 377 1.44 -42.51 31.20
N TRP A 378 2.29 -41.79 31.89
CA TRP A 378 2.67 -42.09 33.27
C TRP A 378 1.71 -41.42 34.25
N ASN A 379 1.27 -42.18 35.27
CA ASN A 379 0.37 -41.73 36.32
C ASN A 379 0.98 -42.01 37.69
N GLY A 380 0.77 -41.09 38.65
CA GLY A 380 1.24 -41.28 40.00
C GLY A 380 1.94 -40.07 40.56
N SER A 381 2.88 -40.25 41.46
CA SER A 381 3.60 -39.18 42.11
C SER A 381 5.08 -39.14 41.72
N LEU A 382 5.53 -37.95 41.35
CA LEU A 382 6.90 -37.60 41.08
C LEU A 382 7.44 -36.81 42.31
N ILE A 383 8.55 -37.22 42.86
CA ILE A 383 9.17 -36.56 44.02
C ILE A 383 10.45 -35.87 43.53
N ILE A 384 10.51 -34.58 43.81
CA ILE A 384 11.65 -33.73 43.48
C ILE A 384 12.25 -33.29 44.83
N TYR A 385 13.55 -33.48 45.02
CA TYR A 385 14.27 -33.04 46.20
C TYR A 385 15.60 -32.42 45.81
N HIS A 386 16.04 -31.48 46.62
CA HIS A 386 17.35 -30.84 46.45
C HIS A 386 18.45 -31.78 46.93
N GLU A 387 19.55 -31.83 46.20
CA GLU A 387 20.72 -32.53 46.70
C GLU A 387 21.32 -31.65 47.82
N ASN A 388 21.09 -32.07 49.07
CA ASN A 388 21.75 -31.43 50.19
C ASN A 388 23.20 -31.87 50.14
N ASP A 389 24.14 -30.92 49.99
CA ASP A 389 25.57 -31.10 50.23
C ASP A 389 25.88 -31.49 51.69
#